data_e00cf325fc8c2226f039bb3d3f5ca7eb
#
_entry.id   e00cf325fc8c2226f039bb3d3f5ca7eb
#
_cell.length_a   1.000
_cell.length_b   1.000
_cell.length_c   1.000
_cell.angle_alpha   90.00
_cell.angle_beta   90.00
_cell.angle_gamma   90.00
#
_symmetry.space_group_name_H-M   'P 1'
#
loop_
_entity.id
_entity.type
_entity.pdbx_description
1 polymer ?
#
loop_
_entity_poly.entity_id
_entity_poly.type
_entity_poly.pdbx_seq_one_letter_code
_entity_poly.pdbx_strand_id
1 'polypeptide(L)'
;VPSRTSHQADPADIPDAPRPALRVAVLADSDTRWKWGALTARRLTAGSGERGERPVEVSGLLLRGRATPTPRQLAEVGEVGIDAGRVREVTAVEFLHTVRDEAYDVVVLALVGGGVQAMLHGLAALDFPRRPVVVTGYVGVVYEKLADGLLLRHGADVVLANSAHDAERFRAVYEGVGADASAVTEAALPFLGGAPYRPEEGRDTVVFAAQPSVPATRADRTYLLRRLVEHARLHPRREVLLKLRSKPGEHTTHIEELPYQKLAQRLPGGLPPNFRLVYGHMGEVLDRTDLLVTVSSTAALESLHRRIPTAILTDLGVREPLGNHHFVGSGLLTSWDRLDGGTRPRPDQEWVAGQGVAADGSYGTAYDTARAKVTALLAAGELPPLAPYYTPATAPGYLPGILRRHHLAPDGTPLPGAAAPQEPGRVRGAVRETVRNAARGAYRHGVQRVAPVIRRMGEL
;
A
#
# COMPACT_ATOMS: atom_id res chain seq x y z
N VAL A 1 73.66 -28.78 -12.90
CA VAL A 1 72.52 -28.17 -13.62
C VAL A 1 71.27 -28.32 -12.72
N PRO A 2 70.69 -27.28 -12.09
CA PRO A 2 69.48 -27.42 -11.33
C PRO A 2 68.30 -27.15 -12.24
N SER A 3 67.32 -28.09 -12.21
CA SER A 3 66.02 -27.99 -12.89
C SER A 3 65.17 -26.85 -12.32
N ARG A 4 64.72 -25.95 -13.17
CA ARG A 4 63.71 -24.95 -12.84
C ARG A 4 62.32 -25.60 -12.90
N THR A 5 61.70 -25.76 -11.76
CA THR A 5 60.26 -26.03 -11.64
C THR A 5 59.47 -24.73 -11.90
N SER A 6 58.80 -24.67 -13.03
CA SER A 6 57.82 -23.60 -13.33
C SER A 6 56.57 -23.82 -12.48
N HIS A 7 56.36 -22.94 -11.52
CA HIS A 7 55.04 -22.81 -10.86
C HIS A 7 54.05 -22.24 -11.89
N GLN A 8 53.16 -23.10 -12.34
CA GLN A 8 51.99 -22.71 -13.10
C GLN A 8 50.99 -22.15 -12.06
N ALA A 9 50.70 -20.84 -12.14
CA ALA A 9 49.70 -20.20 -11.32
C ALA A 9 48.33 -20.80 -11.70
N ASP A 10 47.58 -21.20 -10.67
CA ASP A 10 46.19 -21.68 -10.78
C ASP A 10 45.31 -20.57 -11.38
N PRO A 11 44.43 -20.83 -12.38
CA PRO A 11 43.58 -19.79 -13.00
C PRO A 11 42.35 -19.42 -12.14
N ALA A 12 42.34 -19.70 -10.82
CA ALA A 12 41.16 -19.59 -9.98
C ALA A 12 41.00 -18.27 -9.19
N ASP A 13 41.81 -17.24 -9.42
CA ASP A 13 41.76 -16.00 -8.63
C ASP A 13 41.72 -14.72 -9.49
N ILE A 14 40.84 -14.70 -10.51
CA ILE A 14 40.41 -13.43 -11.11
C ILE A 14 39.21 -13.00 -10.31
N PRO A 15 39.25 -11.89 -9.54
CA PRO A 15 38.08 -11.36 -8.85
C PRO A 15 37.00 -11.06 -9.92
N ASP A 16 35.85 -11.71 -9.77
CA ASP A 16 34.68 -11.47 -10.62
C ASP A 16 34.41 -9.95 -10.64
N ALA A 17 34.39 -9.33 -11.82
CA ALA A 17 34.13 -7.90 -11.93
C ALA A 17 32.79 -7.60 -11.24
N PRO A 18 32.68 -6.53 -10.44
CA PRO A 18 31.47 -6.24 -9.70
C PRO A 18 30.29 -6.14 -10.66
N ARG A 19 29.30 -7.01 -10.48
CA ARG A 19 28.08 -6.99 -11.30
C ARG A 19 27.43 -5.60 -11.19
N PRO A 20 26.97 -4.99 -12.27
CA PRO A 20 26.31 -3.68 -12.21
C PRO A 20 25.08 -3.75 -11.27
N ALA A 21 24.79 -2.66 -10.55
CA ALA A 21 23.66 -2.56 -9.65
C ALA A 21 22.34 -2.91 -10.34
N LEU A 22 21.43 -3.59 -9.63
CA LEU A 22 20.06 -3.83 -10.08
C LEU A 22 19.26 -2.51 -9.89
N ARG A 23 18.74 -1.95 -10.97
CA ARG A 23 18.01 -0.69 -10.95
C ARG A 23 16.51 -0.91 -10.88
N VAL A 24 15.89 -0.42 -9.81
CA VAL A 24 14.46 -0.59 -9.54
C VAL A 24 13.77 0.76 -9.49
N ALA A 25 12.76 0.98 -10.33
CA ALA A 25 11.87 2.13 -10.22
C ALA A 25 10.61 1.76 -9.43
N VAL A 26 10.24 2.56 -8.45
CA VAL A 26 8.97 2.43 -7.72
C VAL A 26 8.10 3.64 -8.03
N LEU A 27 6.96 3.42 -8.69
CA LEU A 27 5.97 4.46 -8.93
C LEU A 27 4.80 4.28 -7.97
N ALA A 28 4.53 5.29 -7.14
CA ALA A 28 3.42 5.29 -6.18
C ALA A 28 2.57 6.55 -6.30
N ASP A 29 1.28 6.47 -5.93
CA ASP A 29 0.34 7.60 -5.97
C ASP A 29 -0.14 8.07 -4.59
N SER A 30 0.35 7.45 -3.50
CA SER A 30 0.04 7.82 -2.11
C SER A 30 1.14 7.36 -1.15
N ASP A 31 1.11 7.87 0.08
CA ASP A 31 2.02 7.50 1.17
C ASP A 31 2.04 5.99 1.44
N THR A 32 0.87 5.37 1.57
CA THR A 32 0.75 3.94 1.87
C THR A 32 1.24 3.09 0.70
N ARG A 33 0.96 3.51 -0.55
CA ARG A 33 1.47 2.80 -1.73
C ARG A 33 2.96 3.01 -1.91
N TRP A 34 3.47 4.18 -1.57
CA TRP A 34 4.91 4.41 -1.50
C TRP A 34 5.58 3.45 -0.51
N LYS A 35 5.06 3.38 0.73
CA LYS A 35 5.53 2.42 1.75
C LYS A 35 5.53 1.00 1.20
N TRP A 36 4.40 0.55 0.68
CA TRP A 36 4.26 -0.80 0.12
C TRP A 36 5.24 -1.06 -1.03
N GLY A 37 5.30 -0.16 -2.00
CA GLY A 37 6.14 -0.33 -3.20
C GLY A 37 7.63 -0.35 -2.88
N ALA A 38 8.11 0.57 -2.05
CA ALA A 38 9.51 0.68 -1.67
C ALA A 38 9.98 -0.52 -0.83
N LEU A 39 9.16 -0.96 0.13
CA LEU A 39 9.47 -2.15 0.92
C LEU A 39 9.39 -3.44 0.08
N THR A 40 8.41 -3.54 -0.83
CA THR A 40 8.32 -4.64 -1.79
C THR A 40 9.57 -4.71 -2.67
N ALA A 41 10.00 -3.59 -3.26
CA ALA A 41 11.22 -3.53 -4.05
C ALA A 41 12.42 -4.09 -3.28
N ARG A 42 12.60 -3.67 -2.03
CA ARG A 42 13.69 -4.18 -1.17
C ARG A 42 13.56 -5.67 -0.89
N ARG A 43 12.37 -6.17 -0.59
CA ARG A 43 12.17 -7.60 -0.30
C ARG A 43 12.36 -8.49 -1.53
N LEU A 44 11.97 -8.02 -2.71
CA LEU A 44 12.17 -8.73 -3.97
C LEU A 44 13.64 -8.80 -4.39
N THR A 45 14.44 -7.84 -3.96
CA THR A 45 15.84 -7.70 -4.38
C THR A 45 16.83 -7.95 -3.25
N ALA A 46 16.34 -8.18 -2.02
CA ALA A 46 17.19 -8.62 -0.92
C ALA A 46 17.70 -10.03 -1.23
N GLY A 47 18.99 -10.16 -1.34
CA GLY A 47 19.61 -11.44 -1.56
C GLY A 47 19.58 -12.36 -0.33
N SER A 48 20.01 -13.59 -0.51
CA SER A 48 20.10 -14.59 0.55
C SER A 48 21.29 -14.40 1.52
N GLY A 49 22.05 -13.29 1.39
CA GLY A 49 23.25 -13.04 2.21
C GLY A 49 24.51 -13.74 1.69
N GLU A 50 24.48 -14.28 0.46
CA GLU A 50 25.63 -14.96 -0.15
C GLU A 50 26.64 -13.95 -0.74
N ARG A 51 27.94 -14.32 -0.69
CA ARG A 51 29.01 -13.53 -1.31
C ARG A 51 28.78 -13.42 -2.81
N GLY A 52 28.66 -12.17 -3.33
CA GLY A 52 28.47 -11.89 -4.76
C GLY A 52 27.11 -11.35 -5.12
N GLU A 53 26.29 -10.92 -4.16
CA GLU A 53 25.00 -10.29 -4.42
C GLU A 53 25.16 -8.97 -5.18
N ARG A 54 24.26 -8.76 -6.14
CA ARG A 54 24.20 -7.58 -6.97
C ARG A 54 23.69 -6.40 -6.12
N PRO A 55 24.38 -5.24 -6.06
CA PRO A 55 23.86 -4.06 -5.38
C PRO A 55 22.50 -3.65 -5.95
N VAL A 56 21.65 -3.03 -5.14
CA VAL A 56 20.30 -2.62 -5.56
C VAL A 56 20.15 -1.11 -5.39
N GLU A 57 19.75 -0.45 -6.47
CA GLU A 57 19.41 0.97 -6.50
C GLU A 57 17.91 1.14 -6.68
N VAL A 58 17.24 1.73 -5.67
CA VAL A 58 15.81 2.00 -5.73
C VAL A 58 15.56 3.49 -5.98
N SER A 59 14.91 3.82 -7.09
CA SER A 59 14.44 5.15 -7.44
C SER A 59 12.98 5.33 -7.06
N GLY A 60 12.68 6.32 -6.22
CA GLY A 60 11.34 6.66 -5.77
C GLY A 60 10.68 7.72 -6.67
N LEU A 61 9.51 7.41 -7.21
CA LEU A 61 8.72 8.28 -8.07
C LEU A 61 7.28 8.36 -7.55
N LEU A 62 6.75 9.57 -7.42
CA LEU A 62 5.38 9.82 -6.99
C LEU A 62 4.55 10.32 -8.16
N LEU A 63 3.55 9.54 -8.53
CA LEU A 63 2.62 9.95 -9.57
C LEU A 63 1.81 11.16 -9.10
N ARG A 64 1.96 12.26 -9.84
CA ARG A 64 1.26 13.50 -9.54
C ARG A 64 -0.25 13.33 -9.59
N GLY A 65 -0.93 13.65 -8.51
CA GLY A 65 -2.36 13.50 -8.42
C GLY A 65 -2.94 14.06 -7.12
N ARG A 66 -4.21 13.73 -6.87
CA ARG A 66 -4.93 14.18 -5.67
C ARG A 66 -4.35 13.61 -4.38
N ALA A 67 -3.88 12.37 -4.41
CA ALA A 67 -3.38 11.66 -3.24
C ALA A 67 -1.86 11.71 -3.10
N THR A 68 -1.16 12.49 -3.94
CA THR A 68 0.30 12.68 -3.81
C THR A 68 0.63 13.12 -2.38
N PRO A 69 1.50 12.39 -1.66
CA PRO A 69 1.77 12.65 -0.26
C PRO A 69 2.52 13.97 -0.04
N THR A 70 2.32 14.55 1.13
CA THR A 70 3.11 15.69 1.60
C THR A 70 4.48 15.23 2.10
N PRO A 71 5.49 16.12 2.21
CA PRO A 71 6.78 15.78 2.81
C PRO A 71 6.66 15.17 4.21
N ARG A 72 5.71 15.65 5.02
CA ARG A 72 5.44 15.10 6.35
C ARG A 72 4.96 13.64 6.28
N GLN A 73 4.02 13.34 5.37
CA GLN A 73 3.51 11.97 5.18
C GLN A 73 4.62 11.03 4.68
N LEU A 74 5.53 11.52 3.83
CA LEU A 74 6.69 10.74 3.41
C LEU A 74 7.67 10.49 4.58
N ALA A 75 7.86 11.48 5.45
CA ALA A 75 8.70 11.33 6.64
C ALA A 75 8.12 10.31 7.64
N GLU A 76 6.80 10.21 7.76
CA GLU A 76 6.13 9.21 8.63
C GLU A 76 6.32 7.76 8.14
N VAL A 77 6.68 7.54 6.88
CA VAL A 77 7.01 6.22 6.33
C VAL A 77 8.52 6.04 6.14
N GLY A 78 9.33 6.69 6.97
CA GLY A 78 10.80 6.67 6.93
C GLY A 78 11.42 5.27 7.04
N GLU A 79 10.68 4.27 7.51
CA GLU A 79 11.08 2.85 7.54
C GLU A 79 11.42 2.28 6.15
N VAL A 80 10.96 2.91 5.05
CA VAL A 80 11.38 2.55 3.69
C VAL A 80 12.87 2.79 3.47
N GLY A 81 13.53 3.61 4.34
CA GLY A 81 14.96 3.89 4.30
C GLY A 81 15.43 4.61 3.04
N ILE A 82 14.53 5.33 2.36
CA ILE A 82 14.83 6.23 1.25
C ILE A 82 14.47 7.64 1.73
N ASP A 83 15.43 8.56 1.62
CA ASP A 83 15.21 9.96 1.97
C ASP A 83 14.04 10.54 1.18
N ALA A 84 13.09 11.15 1.89
CA ALA A 84 11.92 11.79 1.28
C ALA A 84 12.31 12.87 0.25
N GLY A 85 13.43 13.56 0.43
CA GLY A 85 13.98 14.55 -0.49
C GLY A 85 14.50 13.98 -1.80
N ARG A 86 14.75 12.66 -1.87
CA ARG A 86 15.17 11.95 -3.08
C ARG A 86 14.02 11.40 -3.89
N VAL A 87 12.79 11.45 -3.38
CA VAL A 87 11.60 10.97 -4.07
C VAL A 87 11.08 12.06 -4.99
N ARG A 88 11.01 11.79 -6.28
CA ARG A 88 10.61 12.75 -7.32
C ARG A 88 9.12 12.68 -7.62
N GLU A 89 8.44 13.82 -7.70
CA GLU A 89 7.05 13.88 -8.21
C GLU A 89 7.07 13.97 -9.74
N VAL A 90 6.35 13.07 -10.42
CA VAL A 90 6.30 12.93 -11.87
C VAL A 90 4.86 12.84 -12.38
N THR A 91 4.63 13.23 -13.62
CA THR A 91 3.43 12.85 -14.38
C THR A 91 3.59 11.42 -14.93
N ALA A 92 2.51 10.83 -15.44
CA ALA A 92 2.56 9.53 -16.10
C ALA A 92 3.54 9.55 -17.30
N VAL A 93 3.50 10.60 -18.10
CA VAL A 93 4.37 10.76 -19.29
C VAL A 93 5.83 10.95 -18.90
N GLU A 94 6.12 11.79 -17.88
CA GLU A 94 7.48 11.94 -17.33
C GLU A 94 8.03 10.63 -16.80
N PHE A 95 7.20 9.82 -16.12
CA PHE A 95 7.57 8.50 -15.65
C PHE A 95 7.95 7.57 -16.82
N LEU A 96 7.12 7.50 -17.85
CA LEU A 96 7.38 6.65 -19.02
C LEU A 96 8.69 7.03 -19.71
N HIS A 97 8.97 8.32 -19.89
CA HIS A 97 10.26 8.79 -20.42
C HIS A 97 11.41 8.40 -19.48
N THR A 98 11.26 8.61 -18.18
CA THR A 98 12.27 8.22 -17.19
C THR A 98 12.61 6.72 -17.26
N VAL A 99 11.59 5.86 -17.36
CA VAL A 99 11.83 4.40 -17.46
C VAL A 99 12.55 4.03 -18.76
N ARG A 100 12.19 4.66 -19.87
CA ARG A 100 12.85 4.44 -21.16
C ARG A 100 14.33 4.90 -21.14
N ASP A 101 14.55 6.11 -20.61
CA ASP A 101 15.85 6.79 -20.73
C ASP A 101 16.86 6.30 -19.65
N GLU A 102 16.38 5.90 -18.47
CA GLU A 102 17.22 5.46 -17.37
C GLU A 102 17.43 3.93 -17.30
N ALA A 103 16.85 3.14 -18.18
CA ALA A 103 17.05 1.69 -18.33
C ALA A 103 16.95 0.90 -17.00
N TYR A 104 15.78 0.88 -16.37
CA TYR A 104 15.52 0.10 -15.18
C TYR A 104 15.38 -1.39 -15.49
N ASP A 105 15.84 -2.25 -14.56
CA ASP A 105 15.66 -3.71 -14.63
C ASP A 105 14.25 -4.13 -14.15
N VAL A 106 13.74 -3.43 -13.12
CA VAL A 106 12.43 -3.72 -12.51
C VAL A 106 11.63 -2.43 -12.31
N VAL A 107 10.35 -2.49 -12.59
CA VAL A 107 9.38 -1.41 -12.31
C VAL A 107 8.31 -1.95 -11.35
N VAL A 108 8.17 -1.33 -10.18
CA VAL A 108 7.11 -1.63 -9.21
C VAL A 108 6.00 -0.58 -9.33
N LEU A 109 4.83 -0.99 -9.80
CA LEU A 109 3.65 -0.15 -9.94
C LEU A 109 2.77 -0.23 -8.70
N ALA A 110 3.01 0.65 -7.75
CA ALA A 110 2.26 0.77 -6.49
C ALA A 110 1.16 1.84 -6.63
N LEU A 111 0.16 1.56 -7.46
CA LEU A 111 -0.87 2.51 -7.89
C LEU A 111 -2.29 1.98 -7.66
N VAL A 112 -3.30 2.86 -7.74
CA VAL A 112 -4.69 2.43 -7.96
C VAL A 112 -4.82 1.70 -9.30
N GLY A 113 -5.79 0.79 -9.42
CA GLY A 113 -5.94 -0.06 -10.60
C GLY A 113 -5.93 0.68 -11.94
N GLY A 114 -6.65 1.81 -12.05
CA GLY A 114 -6.62 2.63 -13.26
C GLY A 114 -5.24 3.22 -13.58
N GLY A 115 -4.44 3.54 -12.56
CA GLY A 115 -3.05 3.98 -12.73
C GLY A 115 -2.15 2.84 -13.22
N VAL A 116 -2.31 1.64 -12.64
CA VAL A 116 -1.59 0.44 -13.12
C VAL A 116 -1.91 0.17 -14.58
N GLN A 117 -3.21 0.13 -14.94
CA GLN A 117 -3.66 -0.10 -16.30
C GLN A 117 -3.04 0.91 -17.28
N ALA A 118 -3.06 2.21 -16.93
CA ALA A 118 -2.47 3.25 -17.78
C ALA A 118 -0.96 3.06 -17.95
N MET A 119 -0.23 2.71 -16.90
CA MET A 119 1.22 2.47 -16.98
C MET A 119 1.54 1.21 -17.77
N LEU A 120 0.75 0.14 -17.66
CA LEU A 120 0.93 -1.07 -18.48
C LEU A 120 0.79 -0.76 -19.97
N HIS A 121 -0.23 0.02 -20.37
CA HIS A 121 -0.38 0.46 -21.76
C HIS A 121 0.75 1.39 -22.21
N GLY A 122 1.14 2.35 -21.36
CA GLY A 122 2.23 3.25 -21.66
C GLY A 122 3.56 2.52 -21.84
N LEU A 123 3.88 1.57 -20.96
CA LEU A 123 5.09 0.75 -21.06
C LEU A 123 5.04 -0.18 -22.28
N ALA A 124 3.87 -0.75 -22.62
CA ALA A 124 3.71 -1.57 -23.81
C ALA A 124 3.89 -0.79 -25.13
N ALA A 125 3.62 0.52 -25.12
CA ALA A 125 3.78 1.40 -26.27
C ALA A 125 5.22 1.93 -26.45
N LEU A 126 6.12 1.69 -25.47
CA LEU A 126 7.52 2.10 -25.57
C LEU A 126 8.36 1.05 -26.29
N ASP A 127 9.28 1.54 -27.11
CA ASP A 127 10.31 0.71 -27.71
C ASP A 127 11.49 0.58 -26.74
N PHE A 128 11.71 -0.64 -26.25
CA PHE A 128 12.81 -0.97 -25.34
C PHE A 128 13.77 -1.95 -26.02
N PRO A 129 15.09 -1.73 -25.94
CA PRO A 129 16.06 -2.78 -26.27
C PRO A 129 15.84 -4.03 -25.40
N ARG A 130 15.51 -3.80 -24.14
CA ARG A 130 15.07 -4.79 -23.15
C ARG A 130 14.11 -4.10 -22.18
N ARG A 131 12.86 -4.54 -22.15
CA ARG A 131 11.89 -3.96 -21.23
C ARG A 131 12.14 -4.40 -19.78
N PRO A 132 11.82 -3.58 -18.79
CA PRO A 132 11.88 -3.96 -17.38
C PRO A 132 10.85 -5.05 -17.03
N VAL A 133 11.14 -5.82 -15.97
CA VAL A 133 10.15 -6.66 -15.30
C VAL A 133 9.15 -5.77 -14.57
N VAL A 134 7.85 -5.95 -14.83
CA VAL A 134 6.80 -5.14 -14.23
C VAL A 134 6.12 -5.90 -13.10
N VAL A 135 6.18 -5.34 -11.90
CA VAL A 135 5.60 -5.89 -10.66
C VAL A 135 4.48 -4.99 -10.17
N THR A 136 3.37 -5.56 -9.76
CA THR A 136 2.28 -4.85 -9.09
C THR A 136 1.64 -5.71 -8.01
N GLY A 137 0.66 -5.16 -7.29
CA GLY A 137 -0.09 -5.88 -6.26
C GLY A 137 -1.07 -4.97 -5.53
N TYR A 138 -1.51 -5.42 -4.37
CA TYR A 138 -2.39 -4.64 -3.50
C TYR A 138 -1.69 -4.23 -2.21
N VAL A 139 -1.99 -3.01 -1.74
CA VAL A 139 -1.40 -2.42 -0.52
C VAL A 139 -2.07 -2.91 0.76
N GLY A 140 -3.28 -3.44 0.65
CA GLY A 140 -4.06 -3.97 1.76
C GLY A 140 -4.69 -5.30 1.40
N VAL A 141 -5.58 -5.78 2.26
CA VAL A 141 -6.22 -7.09 2.14
C VAL A 141 -7.75 -7.03 2.07
N VAL A 142 -8.32 -5.86 2.28
CA VAL A 142 -9.76 -5.62 2.11
C VAL A 142 -9.98 -5.02 0.73
N TYR A 143 -10.68 -5.72 -0.12
CA TYR A 143 -10.83 -5.39 -1.53
C TYR A 143 -12.27 -4.99 -1.84
N GLU A 144 -12.44 -3.74 -2.28
CA GLU A 144 -13.64 -3.33 -2.99
C GLU A 144 -13.48 -3.70 -4.46
N LYS A 145 -14.50 -4.34 -5.07
CA LYS A 145 -14.49 -4.70 -6.50
C LYS A 145 -13.23 -5.48 -6.91
N LEU A 146 -12.93 -6.56 -6.20
CA LEU A 146 -11.71 -7.36 -6.39
C LEU A 146 -11.48 -7.73 -7.86
N ALA A 147 -12.52 -8.24 -8.55
CA ALA A 147 -12.39 -8.69 -9.93
C ALA A 147 -11.92 -7.56 -10.87
N ASP A 148 -12.59 -6.40 -10.84
CA ASP A 148 -12.18 -5.25 -11.66
C ASP A 148 -10.76 -4.79 -11.31
N GLY A 149 -10.45 -4.70 -10.02
CA GLY A 149 -9.11 -4.32 -9.57
C GLY A 149 -8.00 -5.27 -10.01
N LEU A 150 -8.27 -6.57 -10.11
CA LEU A 150 -7.33 -7.57 -10.64
C LEU A 150 -7.18 -7.46 -12.15
N LEU A 151 -8.29 -7.32 -12.88
CA LEU A 151 -8.25 -7.17 -14.34
C LEU A 151 -7.51 -5.91 -14.79
N LEU A 152 -7.54 -4.84 -13.97
CA LEU A 152 -6.72 -3.63 -14.17
C LEU A 152 -5.22 -3.85 -13.92
N ARG A 153 -4.82 -4.97 -13.31
CA ARG A 153 -3.41 -5.36 -13.04
C ARG A 153 -2.93 -6.48 -13.95
N HIS A 154 -3.85 -7.14 -14.64
CA HIS A 154 -3.49 -8.18 -15.59
C HIS A 154 -2.60 -7.62 -16.71
N GLY A 155 -1.60 -8.39 -17.10
CA GLY A 155 -0.56 -7.99 -18.06
C GLY A 155 0.75 -7.52 -17.40
N ALA A 156 0.80 -7.36 -16.06
CA ALA A 156 2.06 -7.27 -15.35
C ALA A 156 2.74 -8.65 -15.27
N ASP A 157 4.09 -8.69 -15.23
CA ASP A 157 4.83 -9.96 -15.14
C ASP A 157 4.65 -10.65 -13.78
N VAL A 158 4.45 -9.85 -12.73
CA VAL A 158 4.24 -10.33 -11.36
C VAL A 158 3.11 -9.55 -10.71
N VAL A 159 2.05 -10.24 -10.30
CA VAL A 159 0.95 -9.71 -9.50
C VAL A 159 1.04 -10.32 -8.11
N LEU A 160 1.54 -9.54 -7.17
CA LEU A 160 1.75 -9.99 -5.80
C LEU A 160 0.41 -10.11 -5.06
N ALA A 161 0.18 -11.26 -4.47
CA ALA A 161 -0.88 -11.53 -3.51
C ALA A 161 -0.28 -11.49 -2.09
N ASN A 162 -0.94 -10.81 -1.15
CA ASN A 162 -0.39 -10.57 0.18
C ASN A 162 -0.52 -11.78 1.13
N SER A 163 -1.00 -12.91 0.64
CA SER A 163 -1.15 -14.16 1.38
C SER A 163 -1.47 -15.32 0.44
N ALA A 164 -1.35 -16.56 0.94
CA ALA A 164 -1.81 -17.77 0.24
C ALA A 164 -3.30 -17.67 -0.14
N HIS A 165 -4.14 -17.25 0.82
CA HIS A 165 -5.57 -17.05 0.60
C HIS A 165 -5.86 -16.03 -0.53
N ASP A 166 -5.14 -14.93 -0.57
CA ASP A 166 -5.28 -13.95 -1.65
C ASP A 166 -4.78 -14.52 -2.99
N ALA A 167 -3.69 -15.29 -2.99
CA ALA A 167 -3.18 -15.89 -4.21
C ALA A 167 -4.18 -16.85 -4.85
N GLU A 168 -4.86 -17.67 -4.06
CA GLU A 168 -5.94 -18.56 -4.54
C GLU A 168 -7.10 -17.74 -5.13
N ARG A 169 -7.56 -16.71 -4.41
CA ARG A 169 -8.65 -15.85 -4.88
C ARG A 169 -8.30 -15.09 -6.16
N PHE A 170 -7.06 -14.62 -6.28
CA PHE A 170 -6.60 -13.88 -7.47
C PHE A 170 -6.54 -14.78 -8.69
N ARG A 171 -6.03 -16.02 -8.54
CA ARG A 171 -6.03 -17.02 -9.61
C ARG A 171 -7.48 -17.36 -10.03
N ALA A 172 -8.35 -17.63 -9.07
CA ALA A 172 -9.75 -17.93 -9.35
C ALA A 172 -10.48 -16.82 -10.14
N VAL A 173 -10.15 -15.53 -9.86
CA VAL A 173 -10.72 -14.41 -10.64
C VAL A 173 -10.21 -14.43 -12.07
N TYR A 174 -8.90 -14.58 -12.31
CA TYR A 174 -8.35 -14.62 -13.66
C TYR A 174 -8.86 -15.83 -14.45
N GLU A 175 -8.81 -17.02 -13.88
CA GLU A 175 -9.32 -18.25 -14.47
C GLU A 175 -10.82 -18.17 -14.79
N GLY A 176 -11.61 -17.57 -13.89
CA GLY A 176 -13.06 -17.37 -14.07
C GLY A 176 -13.44 -16.48 -15.25
N VAL A 177 -12.53 -15.66 -15.75
CA VAL A 177 -12.71 -14.83 -16.96
C VAL A 177 -11.87 -15.33 -18.15
N GLY A 178 -11.23 -16.49 -18.03
CA GLY A 178 -10.37 -17.06 -19.07
C GLY A 178 -9.05 -16.29 -19.28
N ALA A 179 -8.60 -15.52 -18.28
CA ALA A 179 -7.33 -14.80 -18.32
C ALA A 179 -6.20 -15.65 -17.71
N ASP A 180 -4.95 -15.41 -18.15
CA ASP A 180 -3.78 -16.09 -17.62
C ASP A 180 -3.52 -15.68 -16.15
N ALA A 181 -3.49 -16.67 -15.26
CA ALA A 181 -3.21 -16.49 -13.83
C ALA A 181 -1.74 -16.67 -13.46
N SER A 182 -0.86 -16.99 -14.40
CA SER A 182 0.55 -17.33 -14.15
C SER A 182 1.35 -16.20 -13.47
N ALA A 183 0.93 -14.94 -13.68
CA ALA A 183 1.53 -13.78 -13.04
C ALA A 183 1.29 -13.72 -11.52
N VAL A 184 0.21 -14.35 -11.01
CA VAL A 184 -0.13 -14.31 -9.59
C VAL A 184 0.94 -15.02 -8.76
N THR A 185 1.52 -14.29 -7.84
CA THR A 185 2.63 -14.76 -7.01
C THR A 185 2.36 -14.45 -5.55
N GLU A 186 2.42 -15.49 -4.72
CA GLU A 186 2.27 -15.35 -3.29
C GLU A 186 3.43 -14.57 -2.68
N ALA A 187 3.11 -13.69 -1.74
CA ALA A 187 4.01 -12.95 -0.90
C ALA A 187 3.34 -12.70 0.46
N ALA A 188 3.77 -11.69 1.18
CA ALA A 188 3.10 -11.16 2.37
C ALA A 188 3.06 -9.62 2.29
N LEU A 189 2.36 -8.98 3.23
CA LEU A 189 2.48 -7.54 3.39
C LEU A 189 3.93 -7.16 3.68
N PRO A 190 4.57 -6.26 2.93
CA PRO A 190 6.02 -6.02 3.06
C PRO A 190 6.43 -5.28 4.33
N PHE A 191 5.48 -4.72 5.05
CA PHE A 191 5.70 -3.85 6.22
C PHE A 191 5.35 -4.49 7.57
N LEU A 192 5.15 -5.81 7.62
CA LEU A 192 5.00 -6.52 8.90
C LEU A 192 6.34 -6.53 9.62
N GLY A 193 6.29 -6.22 10.92
CA GLY A 193 7.50 -6.13 11.72
C GLY A 193 7.22 -5.55 13.12
N GLY A 194 8.26 -5.27 13.87
CA GLY A 194 8.23 -4.82 15.26
C GLY A 194 8.39 -5.98 16.25
N ALA A 195 8.60 -5.65 17.51
CA ALA A 195 8.77 -6.64 18.56
C ALA A 195 7.47 -7.40 18.85
N PRO A 196 7.55 -8.71 19.17
CA PRO A 196 6.39 -9.44 19.67
C PRO A 196 5.83 -8.78 20.92
N TYR A 197 4.51 -8.74 21.01
CA TYR A 197 3.79 -8.18 22.16
C TYR A 197 4.18 -8.87 23.47
N ARG A 198 4.44 -8.06 24.47
CA ARG A 198 4.64 -8.49 25.85
C ARG A 198 3.77 -7.63 26.75
N PRO A 199 2.92 -8.24 27.61
CA PRO A 199 2.20 -7.50 28.65
C PRO A 199 3.21 -6.76 29.54
N GLU A 200 2.91 -5.52 29.88
CA GLU A 200 3.73 -4.69 30.75
C GLU A 200 2.88 -4.24 31.93
N GLU A 201 3.41 -4.42 33.14
CA GLU A 201 2.68 -4.07 34.36
C GLU A 201 2.37 -2.57 34.40
N GLY A 202 1.14 -2.22 34.70
CA GLY A 202 0.69 -0.81 34.74
C GLY A 202 0.32 -0.23 33.37
N ARG A 203 0.63 -0.89 32.24
CA ARG A 203 0.18 -0.48 30.90
C ARG A 203 -1.14 -1.14 30.54
N ASP A 204 -2.13 -0.34 30.15
CA ASP A 204 -3.41 -0.81 29.59
C ASP A 204 -3.86 0.19 28.51
N THR A 205 -3.33 0.03 27.32
CA THR A 205 -3.56 0.93 26.19
C THR A 205 -4.42 0.25 25.14
N VAL A 206 -5.58 0.84 24.88
CA VAL A 206 -6.48 0.44 23.79
C VAL A 206 -6.33 1.43 22.63
N VAL A 207 -6.08 0.93 21.45
CA VAL A 207 -5.96 1.73 20.23
C VAL A 207 -7.10 1.39 19.27
N PHE A 208 -7.90 2.38 18.91
CA PHE A 208 -8.85 2.25 17.81
C PHE A 208 -8.20 2.77 16.52
N ALA A 209 -7.92 1.86 15.59
CA ALA A 209 -7.38 2.20 14.26
C ALA A 209 -8.50 2.62 13.32
N ALA A 210 -8.70 3.93 13.16
CA ALA A 210 -9.73 4.50 12.29
C ALA A 210 -9.33 4.48 10.82
N GLN A 211 -10.33 4.32 9.96
CA GLN A 211 -10.18 4.39 8.51
C GLN A 211 -10.86 5.66 7.97
N PRO A 212 -10.31 6.31 6.93
CA PRO A 212 -10.87 7.55 6.38
C PRO A 212 -12.29 7.41 5.83
N SER A 213 -12.59 6.27 5.19
CA SER A 213 -13.87 6.02 4.50
C SER A 213 -14.76 4.95 5.15
N VAL A 214 -14.30 4.33 6.25
CA VAL A 214 -15.06 3.26 6.93
C VAL A 214 -15.24 3.58 8.41
N PRO A 215 -16.47 3.57 8.90
CA PRO A 215 -17.74 3.57 8.15
C PRO A 215 -17.96 4.90 7.42
N ALA A 216 -18.81 4.91 6.40
CA ALA A 216 -19.04 6.09 5.54
C ALA A 216 -20.02 7.09 6.17
N THR A 217 -21.04 6.62 6.93
CA THR A 217 -22.12 7.49 7.41
C THR A 217 -21.74 8.28 8.66
N ARG A 218 -22.36 9.44 8.84
CA ARG A 218 -22.19 10.26 10.05
C ARG A 218 -22.71 9.51 11.29
N ALA A 219 -23.84 8.82 11.18
CA ALA A 219 -24.45 8.08 12.27
C ALA A 219 -23.50 7.01 12.79
N ASP A 220 -22.98 6.18 11.90
CA ASP A 220 -22.05 5.09 12.25
C ASP A 220 -20.74 5.61 12.84
N ARG A 221 -20.12 6.65 12.22
CA ARG A 221 -18.90 7.26 12.77
C ARG A 221 -19.12 7.89 14.14
N THR A 222 -20.26 8.55 14.33
CA THR A 222 -20.62 9.14 15.62
C THR A 222 -20.87 8.05 16.65
N TYR A 223 -21.53 6.94 16.28
CA TYR A 223 -21.74 5.78 17.12
C TYR A 223 -20.40 5.21 17.61
N LEU A 224 -19.48 4.89 16.70
CA LEU A 224 -18.16 4.35 17.05
C LEU A 224 -17.38 5.29 17.97
N LEU A 225 -17.41 6.61 17.70
CA LEU A 225 -16.74 7.58 18.55
C LEU A 225 -17.34 7.61 19.96
N ARG A 226 -18.68 7.58 20.08
CA ARG A 226 -19.36 7.53 21.38
C ARG A 226 -18.98 6.29 22.16
N ARG A 227 -19.05 5.11 21.52
CA ARG A 227 -18.70 3.83 22.18
C ARG A 227 -17.25 3.83 22.66
N LEU A 228 -16.33 4.37 21.86
CA LEU A 228 -14.93 4.49 22.25
C LEU A 228 -14.73 5.44 23.46
N VAL A 229 -15.46 6.55 23.50
CA VAL A 229 -15.46 7.49 24.63
C VAL A 229 -16.12 6.89 25.86
N GLU A 230 -17.20 6.15 25.70
CA GLU A 230 -17.87 5.39 26.78
C GLU A 230 -16.92 4.35 27.37
N HIS A 231 -16.23 3.59 26.53
CA HIS A 231 -15.20 2.64 26.96
C HIS A 231 -14.11 3.32 27.79
N ALA A 232 -13.63 4.49 27.36
CA ALA A 232 -12.66 5.26 28.13
C ALA A 232 -13.19 5.71 29.51
N ARG A 233 -14.46 6.10 29.59
CA ARG A 233 -15.12 6.47 30.87
C ARG A 233 -15.30 5.28 31.80
N LEU A 234 -15.68 4.11 31.27
CA LEU A 234 -15.82 2.87 32.02
C LEU A 234 -14.49 2.36 32.59
N HIS A 235 -13.39 2.66 31.92
CA HIS A 235 -12.05 2.20 32.26
C HIS A 235 -11.08 3.37 32.49
N PRO A 236 -11.20 4.17 33.56
CA PRO A 236 -10.48 5.42 33.76
C PRO A 236 -8.93 5.26 33.86
N ARG A 237 -8.44 4.05 34.19
CA ARG A 237 -7.00 3.74 34.24
C ARG A 237 -6.43 3.31 32.90
N ARG A 238 -7.28 3.03 31.90
CA ARG A 238 -6.91 2.62 30.56
C ARG A 238 -6.64 3.84 29.70
N GLU A 239 -5.52 3.87 28.98
CA GLU A 239 -5.31 4.86 27.94
C GLU A 239 -6.06 4.43 26.67
N VAL A 240 -6.91 5.31 26.14
CA VAL A 240 -7.70 5.04 24.91
C VAL A 240 -7.28 5.98 23.81
N LEU A 241 -6.73 5.43 22.74
CA LEU A 241 -6.17 6.18 21.64
C LEU A 241 -7.01 5.99 20.37
N LEU A 242 -7.48 7.09 19.81
CA LEU A 242 -8.06 7.11 18.48
C LEU A 242 -6.95 7.40 17.45
N LYS A 243 -6.43 6.36 16.81
CA LYS A 243 -5.39 6.49 15.81
C LYS A 243 -5.98 6.90 14.48
N LEU A 244 -5.59 8.09 14.04
CA LEU A 244 -6.00 8.70 12.79
C LEU A 244 -4.86 8.64 11.77
N ARG A 245 -5.21 8.52 10.49
CA ARG A 245 -4.26 8.41 9.39
C ARG A 245 -3.66 9.75 9.00
N SER A 246 -4.48 10.82 8.96
CA SER A 246 -4.08 12.11 8.45
C SER A 246 -4.54 13.25 9.34
N LYS A 247 -3.76 14.34 9.38
CA LYS A 247 -4.18 15.61 9.98
C LYS A 247 -5.19 16.31 9.06
N PRO A 248 -6.01 17.23 9.61
CA PRO A 248 -6.86 18.08 8.78
C PRO A 248 -5.98 18.85 7.78
N GLY A 249 -6.27 18.72 6.51
CA GLY A 249 -5.47 19.39 5.47
C GLY A 249 -4.65 18.45 4.60
N GLU A 250 -4.30 17.27 5.07
CA GLU A 250 -3.49 16.32 4.34
C GLU A 250 -4.29 15.48 3.34
N HIS A 251 -3.55 14.94 2.38
CA HIS A 251 -4.13 14.19 1.27
C HIS A 251 -4.10 12.70 1.56
N THR A 252 -5.20 12.02 1.22
CA THR A 252 -5.34 10.57 1.28
C THR A 252 -6.04 10.07 0.02
N THR A 253 -5.84 8.81 -0.31
CA THR A 253 -6.52 8.16 -1.44
C THR A 253 -8.04 8.28 -1.32
N HIS A 254 -8.55 8.02 -0.12
CA HIS A 254 -9.97 8.17 0.22
C HIS A 254 -10.18 9.51 0.93
N ILE A 255 -11.10 10.33 0.42
CA ILE A 255 -11.46 11.59 1.05
C ILE A 255 -12.27 11.30 2.31
N GLU A 256 -11.78 11.76 3.44
CA GLU A 256 -12.52 11.68 4.70
C GLU A 256 -13.55 12.81 4.76
N GLU A 257 -14.82 12.49 4.42
CA GLU A 257 -15.92 13.48 4.42
C GLU A 257 -16.23 13.95 5.83
N LEU A 258 -16.17 13.03 6.80
CA LEU A 258 -16.56 13.25 8.19
C LEU A 258 -15.38 12.92 9.14
N PRO A 259 -14.35 13.79 9.21
CA PRO A 259 -13.18 13.54 10.05
C PRO A 259 -13.55 13.39 11.53
N TYR A 260 -13.00 12.40 12.20
CA TYR A 260 -13.22 12.17 13.64
C TYR A 260 -12.82 13.37 14.49
N GLN A 261 -11.83 14.15 14.08
CA GLN A 261 -11.46 15.40 14.74
C GLN A 261 -12.64 16.37 14.86
N LYS A 262 -13.43 16.52 13.78
CA LYS A 262 -14.61 17.38 13.78
C LYS A 262 -15.78 16.79 14.58
N LEU A 263 -15.90 15.47 14.58
CA LEU A 263 -16.93 14.78 15.38
C LEU A 263 -16.61 14.88 16.87
N ALA A 264 -15.33 14.69 17.25
CA ALA A 264 -14.88 14.80 18.63
C ALA A 264 -15.12 16.19 19.24
N GLN A 265 -14.88 17.26 18.48
CA GLN A 265 -15.17 18.65 18.91
C GLN A 265 -16.65 18.92 19.22
N ARG A 266 -17.55 18.11 18.65
CA ARG A 266 -19.00 18.28 18.77
C ARG A 266 -19.65 17.25 19.69
N LEU A 267 -18.82 16.42 20.35
CA LEU A 267 -19.33 15.37 21.23
C LEU A 267 -19.87 15.97 22.54
N PRO A 268 -21.14 15.74 22.90
CA PRO A 268 -21.68 16.18 24.18
C PRO A 268 -20.89 15.60 25.35
N GLY A 269 -20.55 16.42 26.34
CA GLY A 269 -19.77 16.03 27.52
C GLY A 269 -18.28 15.90 27.28
N GLY A 270 -17.77 16.25 26.09
CA GLY A 270 -16.35 16.26 25.75
C GLY A 270 -15.64 14.90 25.83
N LEU A 271 -14.33 14.95 25.69
CA LEU A 271 -13.46 13.78 25.76
C LEU A 271 -12.95 13.61 27.20
N PRO A 272 -12.93 12.37 27.76
CA PRO A 272 -12.34 12.11 29.07
C PRO A 272 -10.80 12.24 29.03
N PRO A 273 -10.13 12.47 30.19
CA PRO A 273 -8.70 12.77 30.24
C PRO A 273 -7.80 11.62 29.74
N ASN A 274 -8.28 10.40 29.80
CA ASN A 274 -7.60 9.20 29.32
C ASN A 274 -7.86 8.89 27.83
N PHE A 275 -8.52 9.79 27.08
CA PHE A 275 -8.81 9.66 25.67
C PHE A 275 -7.99 10.65 24.83
N ARG A 276 -7.29 10.17 23.79
CA ARG A 276 -6.50 11.03 22.90
C ARG A 276 -6.64 10.65 21.44
N LEU A 277 -6.57 11.67 20.57
CA LEU A 277 -6.40 11.49 19.12
C LEU A 277 -4.90 11.45 18.81
N VAL A 278 -4.44 10.41 18.13
CA VAL A 278 -3.02 10.22 17.83
C VAL A 278 -2.79 10.04 16.33
N TYR A 279 -1.60 10.43 15.89
CA TYR A 279 -1.11 10.37 14.51
C TYR A 279 0.24 9.65 14.50
N GLY A 280 0.92 9.66 13.37
CA GLY A 280 2.27 9.13 13.24
C GLY A 280 2.32 7.69 12.75
N HIS A 281 3.48 7.09 12.85
CA HIS A 281 3.76 5.76 12.35
C HIS A 281 2.98 4.70 13.14
N MET A 282 2.29 3.77 12.42
CA MET A 282 1.47 2.73 13.07
C MET A 282 2.32 1.81 13.93
N GLY A 283 3.53 1.47 13.50
CA GLY A 283 4.44 0.63 14.26
C GLY A 283 4.73 1.16 15.66
N GLU A 284 5.04 2.46 15.79
CA GLU A 284 5.28 3.12 17.08
C GLU A 284 4.05 3.13 17.99
N VAL A 285 2.86 3.23 17.39
CA VAL A 285 1.61 3.14 18.14
C VAL A 285 1.40 1.71 18.62
N LEU A 286 1.69 0.71 17.78
CA LEU A 286 1.57 -0.70 18.14
C LEU A 286 2.56 -1.12 19.23
N ASP A 287 3.75 -0.51 19.30
CA ASP A 287 4.75 -0.82 20.35
C ASP A 287 4.23 -0.60 21.78
N ARG A 288 3.22 0.27 21.95
CA ARG A 288 2.58 0.57 23.25
C ARG A 288 1.12 0.13 23.33
N THR A 289 0.66 -0.74 22.43
CA THR A 289 -0.73 -1.18 22.34
C THR A 289 -0.92 -2.51 23.07
N ASP A 290 -1.90 -2.58 23.95
CA ASP A 290 -2.31 -3.82 24.63
C ASP A 290 -3.57 -4.44 24.04
N LEU A 291 -4.38 -3.65 23.31
CA LEU A 291 -5.52 -4.10 22.53
C LEU A 291 -5.71 -3.20 21.31
N LEU A 292 -5.61 -3.74 20.11
CA LEU A 292 -6.02 -3.06 18.90
C LEU A 292 -7.48 -3.33 18.59
N VAL A 293 -8.26 -2.29 18.34
CA VAL A 293 -9.66 -2.35 17.91
C VAL A 293 -9.80 -1.65 16.56
N THR A 294 -10.54 -2.23 15.64
CA THR A 294 -10.83 -1.59 14.36
C THR A 294 -12.10 -2.16 13.72
N VAL A 295 -12.58 -1.52 12.65
CA VAL A 295 -13.62 -2.11 11.79
C VAL A 295 -12.98 -3.08 10.80
N SER A 296 -12.00 -2.62 10.00
CA SER A 296 -11.33 -3.46 9.00
C SER A 296 -10.00 -2.88 8.53
N SER A 297 -9.30 -2.15 9.39
CA SER A 297 -7.99 -1.60 9.04
C SER A 297 -6.95 -2.71 8.85
N THR A 298 -6.09 -2.56 7.85
CA THR A 298 -4.91 -3.43 7.66
C THR A 298 -3.99 -3.45 8.89
N ALA A 299 -4.06 -2.45 9.77
CA ALA A 299 -3.37 -2.44 11.06
C ALA A 299 -3.71 -3.66 11.94
N ALA A 300 -4.87 -4.31 11.72
CA ALA A 300 -5.19 -5.58 12.38
C ALA A 300 -4.17 -6.67 12.06
N LEU A 301 -3.69 -6.74 10.81
CA LEU A 301 -2.69 -7.73 10.42
C LEU A 301 -1.30 -7.41 10.97
N GLU A 302 -0.93 -6.12 11.04
CA GLU A 302 0.30 -5.70 11.74
C GLU A 302 0.26 -6.03 13.24
N SER A 303 -0.92 -5.87 13.86
CA SER A 303 -1.18 -6.23 15.26
C SER A 303 -1.08 -7.74 15.50
N LEU A 304 -1.71 -8.54 14.65
CA LEU A 304 -1.67 -10.01 14.71
C LEU A 304 -0.25 -10.55 14.52
N HIS A 305 0.51 -9.98 13.58
CA HIS A 305 1.91 -10.36 13.37
C HIS A 305 2.75 -10.15 14.63
N ARG A 306 2.47 -9.11 15.41
CA ARG A 306 3.12 -8.85 16.71
C ARG A 306 2.49 -9.61 17.87
N ARG A 307 1.46 -10.41 17.63
CA ARG A 307 0.67 -11.12 18.67
C ARG A 307 -0.03 -10.18 19.65
N ILE A 308 -0.31 -8.94 19.27
CA ILE A 308 -1.10 -8.01 20.07
C ILE A 308 -2.57 -8.47 20.04
N PRO A 309 -3.28 -8.52 21.19
CA PRO A 309 -4.73 -8.75 21.22
C PRO A 309 -5.44 -7.82 20.23
N THR A 310 -6.28 -8.39 19.37
CA THR A 310 -6.91 -7.68 18.25
C THR A 310 -8.40 -7.94 18.24
N ALA A 311 -9.19 -6.90 18.00
CA ALA A 311 -10.66 -6.95 17.98
C ALA A 311 -11.19 -6.29 16.69
N ILE A 312 -12.05 -7.00 15.98
CA ILE A 312 -12.76 -6.51 14.80
C ILE A 312 -14.22 -6.27 15.15
N LEU A 313 -14.65 -5.02 15.05
CA LEU A 313 -15.98 -4.63 15.49
C LEU A 313 -17.09 -5.10 14.54
N THR A 314 -18.15 -5.63 15.17
CA THR A 314 -19.38 -6.07 14.51
C THR A 314 -20.60 -5.25 14.89
N ASP A 315 -20.43 -4.20 15.69
CA ASP A 315 -21.52 -3.32 16.15
C ASP A 315 -22.37 -2.74 15.02
N LEU A 316 -21.77 -2.53 13.85
CA LEU A 316 -22.44 -2.06 12.63
C LEU A 316 -22.80 -3.19 11.66
N GLY A 317 -22.78 -4.43 12.14
CA GLY A 317 -22.93 -5.65 11.35
C GLY A 317 -21.64 -6.11 10.67
N VAL A 318 -21.69 -7.30 10.05
CA VAL A 318 -20.63 -7.83 9.19
C VAL A 318 -21.07 -7.66 7.74
N ARG A 319 -20.42 -6.76 7.00
CA ARG A 319 -20.88 -6.32 5.69
C ARG A 319 -19.71 -5.96 4.79
N GLU A 320 -19.85 -6.20 3.49
CA GLU A 320 -18.85 -5.85 2.49
C GLU A 320 -18.46 -4.34 2.50
N PRO A 321 -19.41 -3.37 2.60
CA PRO A 321 -19.05 -1.94 2.67
C PRO A 321 -18.23 -1.55 3.90
N LEU A 322 -18.24 -2.36 4.97
CA LEU A 322 -17.39 -2.17 6.14
C LEU A 322 -16.03 -2.89 6.01
N GLY A 323 -15.90 -3.83 5.09
CA GLY A 323 -14.69 -4.63 4.89
C GLY A 323 -14.42 -5.66 6.00
N ASN A 324 -15.20 -5.68 7.08
CA ASN A 324 -15.00 -6.60 8.21
C ASN A 324 -15.40 -8.06 7.90
N HIS A 325 -16.09 -8.30 6.80
CA HIS A 325 -16.37 -9.65 6.28
C HIS A 325 -15.09 -10.43 5.95
N HIS A 326 -13.97 -9.74 5.64
CA HIS A 326 -12.65 -10.34 5.45
C HIS A 326 -12.19 -11.13 6.68
N PHE A 327 -12.63 -10.74 7.87
CA PHE A 327 -12.25 -11.36 9.14
C PHE A 327 -13.20 -12.45 9.63
N VAL A 328 -14.13 -12.90 8.80
CA VAL A 328 -14.98 -14.06 9.12
C VAL A 328 -14.09 -15.31 9.23
N GLY A 329 -14.30 -16.10 10.27
CA GLY A 329 -13.45 -17.25 10.61
C GLY A 329 -12.18 -16.92 11.39
N SER A 330 -11.81 -15.65 11.54
CA SER A 330 -10.58 -15.25 12.24
C SER A 330 -10.59 -15.41 13.78
N GLY A 331 -11.77 -15.63 14.39
CA GLY A 331 -11.93 -15.58 15.86
C GLY A 331 -11.89 -14.16 16.46
N LEU A 332 -11.74 -13.11 15.63
CA LEU A 332 -11.53 -11.72 16.10
C LEU A 332 -12.80 -10.89 16.17
N LEU A 333 -13.91 -11.36 15.61
CA LEU A 333 -15.18 -10.62 15.54
C LEU A 333 -15.80 -10.45 16.94
N THR A 334 -16.09 -9.22 17.32
CA THR A 334 -16.63 -8.88 18.64
C THR A 334 -17.39 -7.55 18.62
N SER A 335 -18.02 -7.18 19.73
CA SER A 335 -18.70 -5.89 19.92
C SER A 335 -18.07 -5.09 21.07
N TRP A 336 -18.36 -3.80 21.12
CA TRP A 336 -17.97 -2.97 22.25
C TRP A 336 -18.51 -3.50 23.58
N ASP A 337 -19.77 -4.01 23.63
CA ASP A 337 -20.35 -4.56 24.86
C ASP A 337 -19.51 -5.72 25.44
N ARG A 338 -19.01 -6.58 24.57
CA ARG A 338 -18.12 -7.68 24.98
C ARG A 338 -16.75 -7.18 25.44
N LEU A 339 -16.20 -6.17 24.78
CA LEU A 339 -14.95 -5.55 25.18
C LEU A 339 -15.06 -4.79 26.51
N ASP A 340 -16.18 -4.09 26.72
CA ASP A 340 -16.50 -3.41 27.99
C ASP A 340 -16.64 -4.40 29.14
N GLY A 341 -17.19 -5.59 28.89
CA GLY A 341 -17.26 -6.72 29.81
C GLY A 341 -15.93 -7.47 30.00
N GLY A 342 -14.83 -6.99 29.43
CA GLY A 342 -13.50 -7.59 29.60
C GLY A 342 -13.19 -8.77 28.68
N THR A 343 -14.08 -9.14 27.76
CA THR A 343 -13.84 -10.22 26.80
C THR A 343 -12.83 -9.76 25.73
N ARG A 344 -11.75 -10.52 25.54
CA ARG A 344 -10.78 -10.31 24.46
C ARG A 344 -10.88 -11.45 23.45
N PRO A 345 -11.05 -11.16 22.14
CA PRO A 345 -11.06 -12.19 21.11
C PRO A 345 -9.73 -12.95 21.07
N ARG A 346 -9.79 -14.18 20.61
CA ARG A 346 -8.60 -15.02 20.36
C ARG A 346 -8.53 -15.32 18.89
N PRO A 347 -7.40 -15.03 18.22
CA PRO A 347 -7.24 -15.31 16.81
C PRO A 347 -7.19 -16.81 16.53
N ASP A 348 -7.87 -17.24 15.48
CA ASP A 348 -7.67 -18.56 14.90
C ASP A 348 -6.31 -18.60 14.22
N GLN A 349 -5.46 -19.58 14.60
CA GLN A 349 -4.07 -19.61 14.14
C GLN A 349 -3.96 -20.11 12.70
N GLU A 350 -4.85 -20.94 12.23
CA GLU A 350 -4.89 -21.40 10.83
C GLU A 350 -5.28 -20.22 9.92
N TRP A 351 -6.29 -19.46 10.33
CA TRP A 351 -6.66 -18.23 9.62
C TRP A 351 -5.50 -17.23 9.57
N VAL A 352 -4.79 -17.00 10.69
CA VAL A 352 -3.63 -16.09 10.76
C VAL A 352 -2.53 -16.54 9.82
N ALA A 353 -2.21 -17.84 9.78
CA ALA A 353 -1.22 -18.40 8.86
C ALA A 353 -1.65 -18.21 7.40
N GLY A 354 -2.91 -18.47 7.08
CA GLY A 354 -3.49 -18.26 5.75
C GLY A 354 -3.45 -16.82 5.26
N GLN A 355 -3.38 -15.84 6.18
CA GLN A 355 -3.22 -14.42 5.85
C GLN A 355 -1.75 -13.96 5.72
N GLY A 356 -0.78 -14.84 5.86
CA GLY A 356 0.65 -14.52 5.72
C GLY A 356 1.18 -13.62 6.85
N VAL A 357 0.54 -13.62 8.01
CA VAL A 357 0.90 -12.75 9.16
C VAL A 357 1.33 -13.53 10.40
N ALA A 358 1.46 -14.86 10.32
CA ALA A 358 1.91 -15.67 11.43
C ALA A 358 3.28 -15.22 11.95
N ALA A 359 3.42 -15.12 13.26
CA ALA A 359 4.66 -14.69 13.93
C ALA A 359 5.54 -15.90 14.33
N ASP A 360 5.59 -16.91 13.49
CA ASP A 360 6.32 -18.19 13.68
C ASP A 360 7.68 -18.23 12.99
N GLY A 361 8.08 -17.14 12.33
CA GLY A 361 9.30 -17.05 11.52
C GLY A 361 9.08 -17.23 10.02
N SER A 362 7.93 -17.75 9.57
CA SER A 362 7.61 -17.95 8.15
C SER A 362 7.61 -16.66 7.33
N TYR A 363 7.40 -15.53 7.96
CA TYR A 363 7.48 -14.21 7.33
C TYR A 363 8.86 -13.91 6.71
N GLY A 364 9.95 -14.50 7.25
CA GLY A 364 11.30 -14.36 6.71
C GLY A 364 11.43 -14.85 5.26
N THR A 365 10.71 -15.92 4.92
CA THR A 365 10.73 -16.60 3.61
C THR A 365 9.53 -16.22 2.72
N ALA A 366 8.63 -15.39 3.19
CA ALA A 366 7.39 -15.05 2.49
C ALA A 366 7.57 -14.41 1.09
N TYR A 367 8.78 -13.94 0.80
CA TYR A 367 9.13 -13.36 -0.51
C TYR A 367 9.99 -14.28 -1.38
N ASP A 368 10.34 -15.47 -0.95
CA ASP A 368 11.28 -16.36 -1.68
C ASP A 368 10.73 -16.72 -3.07
N THR A 369 9.46 -17.10 -3.15
CA THR A 369 8.81 -17.42 -4.43
C THR A 369 8.79 -16.22 -5.37
N ALA A 370 8.47 -15.04 -4.83
CA ALA A 370 8.43 -13.81 -5.63
C ALA A 370 9.84 -13.40 -6.09
N ARG A 371 10.86 -13.54 -5.24
CA ARG A 371 12.27 -13.31 -5.60
C ARG A 371 12.73 -14.27 -6.69
N ALA A 372 12.47 -15.55 -6.52
CA ALA A 372 12.82 -16.56 -7.52
C ALA A 372 12.20 -16.25 -8.88
N LYS A 373 10.94 -15.86 -8.92
CA LYS A 373 10.25 -15.48 -10.14
C LYS A 373 10.85 -14.24 -10.80
N VAL A 374 11.09 -13.17 -10.04
CA VAL A 374 11.73 -11.95 -10.56
C VAL A 374 13.13 -12.27 -11.08
N THR A 375 13.91 -13.08 -10.35
CA THR A 375 15.26 -13.50 -10.79
C THR A 375 15.20 -14.28 -12.09
N ALA A 376 14.26 -15.21 -12.24
CA ALA A 376 14.07 -15.97 -13.48
C ALA A 376 13.70 -15.06 -14.66
N LEU A 377 12.82 -14.07 -14.45
CA LEU A 377 12.46 -13.09 -15.48
C LEU A 377 13.65 -12.19 -15.86
N LEU A 378 14.46 -11.79 -14.89
CA LEU A 378 15.68 -11.02 -15.14
C LEU A 378 16.76 -11.83 -15.89
N ALA A 379 16.79 -13.13 -15.68
CA ALA A 379 17.70 -14.03 -16.39
C ALA A 379 17.23 -14.38 -17.80
N ALA A 380 15.93 -14.22 -18.11
CA ALA A 380 15.40 -14.40 -19.45
C ALA A 380 16.00 -13.38 -20.41
N GLY A 381 16.42 -13.81 -21.60
CA GLY A 381 17.02 -12.92 -22.61
C GLY A 381 16.03 -11.87 -23.12
N GLU A 382 14.81 -12.30 -23.37
CA GLU A 382 13.70 -11.46 -23.85
C GLU A 382 12.44 -11.76 -23.06
N LEU A 383 11.71 -10.71 -22.68
CA LEU A 383 10.41 -10.84 -22.01
C LEU A 383 9.30 -10.69 -23.05
N PRO A 384 8.20 -11.46 -22.94
CA PRO A 384 7.04 -11.30 -23.83
C PRO A 384 6.47 -9.88 -23.70
N PRO A 385 5.82 -9.35 -24.73
CA PRO A 385 5.15 -8.05 -24.65
C PRO A 385 4.14 -8.01 -23.50
N LEU A 386 3.99 -6.86 -22.85
CA LEU A 386 2.95 -6.66 -21.86
C LEU A 386 1.58 -6.75 -22.54
N ALA A 387 0.68 -7.57 -21.98
CA ALA A 387 -0.66 -7.86 -22.55
C ALA A 387 -1.77 -7.53 -21.54
N PRO A 388 -2.14 -6.24 -21.35
CA PRO A 388 -3.22 -5.84 -20.45
C PRO A 388 -4.56 -6.48 -20.86
N TYR A 389 -5.39 -6.86 -19.86
CA TYR A 389 -6.70 -7.48 -20.12
C TYR A 389 -7.66 -6.56 -20.90
N TYR A 390 -7.78 -5.30 -20.44
CA TYR A 390 -8.59 -4.32 -21.14
C TYR A 390 -7.82 -3.71 -22.31
N THR A 391 -8.38 -3.82 -23.50
CA THR A 391 -7.85 -3.25 -24.74
C THR A 391 -8.84 -2.27 -25.36
N PRO A 392 -8.47 -1.45 -26.34
CA PRO A 392 -9.43 -0.60 -27.06
C PRO A 392 -10.54 -1.40 -27.74
N ALA A 393 -10.29 -2.64 -28.11
CA ALA A 393 -11.29 -3.54 -28.72
C ALA A 393 -12.23 -4.16 -27.67
N THR A 394 -11.71 -4.60 -26.51
CA THR A 394 -12.49 -5.31 -25.48
C THR A 394 -13.18 -4.36 -24.51
N ALA A 395 -12.68 -3.12 -24.35
CA ALA A 395 -13.20 -2.13 -23.42
C ALA A 395 -13.26 -0.70 -24.01
N PRO A 396 -13.90 -0.49 -25.18
CA PRO A 396 -13.86 0.79 -25.91
C PRO A 396 -14.48 1.95 -25.15
N GLY A 397 -15.45 1.70 -24.28
CA GLY A 397 -16.11 2.72 -23.44
C GLY A 397 -15.41 2.99 -22.10
N TYR A 398 -14.50 2.12 -21.67
CA TYR A 398 -13.88 2.16 -20.34
C TYR A 398 -12.41 2.59 -20.39
N LEU A 399 -11.60 1.89 -21.18
CA LEU A 399 -10.16 2.08 -21.23
C LEU A 399 -9.73 3.49 -21.70
N PRO A 400 -10.30 4.09 -22.77
CA PRO A 400 -9.87 5.42 -23.21
C PRO A 400 -10.04 6.50 -22.15
N GLY A 401 -11.07 6.39 -21.29
CA GLY A 401 -11.28 7.29 -20.17
C GLY A 401 -10.21 7.16 -19.09
N ILE A 402 -9.69 5.95 -18.86
CA ILE A 402 -8.57 5.70 -17.93
C ILE A 402 -7.30 6.32 -18.50
N LEU A 403 -6.94 5.99 -19.74
CA LEU A 403 -5.70 6.44 -20.39
C LEU A 403 -5.62 7.98 -20.48
N ARG A 404 -6.74 8.62 -20.89
CA ARG A 404 -6.80 10.10 -21.00
C ARG A 404 -6.53 10.82 -19.68
N ARG A 405 -6.96 10.27 -18.53
CA ARG A 405 -6.66 10.83 -17.19
C ARG A 405 -5.17 10.88 -16.90
N HIS A 406 -4.39 10.05 -17.56
CA HIS A 406 -2.94 9.97 -17.48
C HIS A 406 -2.23 10.59 -18.69
N HIS A 407 -2.95 11.36 -19.53
CA HIS A 407 -2.45 11.99 -20.74
C HIS A 407 -1.91 11.00 -21.79
N LEU A 408 -2.55 9.81 -21.87
CA LEU A 408 -2.24 8.79 -22.86
C LEU A 408 -3.36 8.65 -23.88
N ALA A 409 -2.99 8.39 -25.13
CA ALA A 409 -3.87 8.02 -26.22
C ALA A 409 -4.37 6.55 -26.07
N PRO A 410 -5.39 6.11 -26.82
CA PRO A 410 -5.91 4.75 -26.73
C PRO A 410 -4.88 3.64 -27.04
N ASP A 411 -3.82 3.95 -27.78
CA ASP A 411 -2.69 3.04 -28.07
C ASP A 411 -1.59 3.06 -26.99
N GLY A 412 -1.76 3.81 -25.92
CA GLY A 412 -0.80 3.94 -24.83
C GLY A 412 0.27 5.03 -25.05
N THR A 413 0.33 5.65 -26.22
CA THR A 413 1.30 6.72 -26.49
C THR A 413 0.92 8.03 -25.79
N PRO A 414 1.90 8.90 -25.44
CA PRO A 414 1.60 10.21 -24.88
C PRO A 414 0.75 11.07 -25.82
N LEU A 415 -0.26 11.76 -25.27
CA LEU A 415 -1.05 12.73 -26.04
C LEU A 415 -0.17 13.92 -26.48
N PRO A 416 -0.42 14.51 -27.65
CA PRO A 416 0.31 15.69 -28.12
C PRO A 416 0.29 16.83 -27.09
N GLY A 417 1.45 17.41 -26.79
CA GLY A 417 1.59 18.48 -25.80
C GLY A 417 1.66 18.02 -24.33
N ALA A 418 1.52 16.73 -24.04
CA ALA A 418 1.64 16.19 -22.68
C ALA A 418 3.10 16.10 -22.18
N ALA A 419 4.06 16.12 -23.10
CA ALA A 419 5.47 15.95 -22.83
C ALA A 419 6.23 17.26 -23.06
N ALA A 420 6.18 18.18 -22.11
CA ALA A 420 7.25 19.16 -21.95
C ALA A 420 7.81 19.02 -20.54
N PRO A 421 9.07 18.59 -20.34
CA PRO A 421 9.75 18.78 -19.09
C PRO A 421 9.82 20.29 -18.86
N GLN A 422 8.94 20.81 -18.03
CA GLN A 422 9.11 22.19 -17.56
C GLN A 422 10.18 22.13 -16.49
N GLU A 423 11.40 22.54 -16.80
CA GLU A 423 12.37 22.91 -15.77
C GLU A 423 11.66 23.82 -14.75
N PRO A 424 11.62 23.43 -13.47
CA PRO A 424 10.97 24.26 -12.48
C PRO A 424 11.86 25.46 -12.20
N GLY A 425 11.62 26.57 -12.85
CA GLY A 425 12.09 27.84 -12.31
C GLY A 425 11.60 27.93 -10.86
N ARG A 426 12.49 28.07 -9.89
CA ARG A 426 12.22 28.04 -8.44
C ARG A 426 10.98 28.86 -8.03
N VAL A 427 10.69 29.96 -8.67
CA VAL A 427 9.56 30.86 -8.39
C VAL A 427 8.24 30.30 -8.95
N ARG A 428 8.24 29.70 -10.16
CA ARG A 428 7.02 29.09 -10.76
C ARG A 428 6.59 27.81 -10.04
N GLY A 429 7.54 27.04 -9.49
CA GLY A 429 7.25 25.86 -8.67
C GLY A 429 6.47 26.21 -7.41
N ALA A 430 6.90 27.22 -6.66
CA ALA A 430 6.23 27.64 -5.43
C ALA A 430 4.82 28.20 -5.68
N VAL A 431 4.61 29.01 -6.72
CA VAL A 431 3.29 29.55 -7.08
C VAL A 431 2.36 28.42 -7.54
N ARG A 432 2.84 27.48 -8.36
CA ARG A 432 2.05 26.34 -8.82
C ARG A 432 1.68 25.39 -7.68
N GLU A 433 2.55 25.20 -6.71
CA GLU A 433 2.28 24.42 -5.52
C GLU A 433 1.23 25.10 -4.63
N THR A 434 1.32 26.39 -4.45
CA THR A 434 0.31 27.19 -3.70
C THR A 434 -1.06 27.13 -4.36
N VAL A 435 -1.14 27.30 -5.67
CA VAL A 435 -2.40 27.19 -6.43
C VAL A 435 -2.95 25.76 -6.38
N ARG A 436 -2.12 24.75 -6.50
CA ARG A 436 -2.50 23.36 -6.40
C ARG A 436 -3.04 23.01 -5.00
N ASN A 437 -2.36 23.48 -3.96
CA ASN A 437 -2.79 23.26 -2.57
C ASN A 437 -4.09 24.01 -2.26
N ALA A 438 -4.28 25.20 -2.80
CA ALA A 438 -5.54 25.95 -2.71
C ALA A 438 -6.68 25.21 -3.43
N ALA A 439 -6.47 24.73 -4.66
CA ALA A 439 -7.47 23.97 -5.42
C ALA A 439 -7.84 22.65 -4.72
N ARG A 440 -6.84 21.93 -4.17
CA ARG A 440 -7.06 20.70 -3.38
C ARG A 440 -7.84 21.01 -2.09
N GLY A 441 -7.49 22.12 -1.42
CA GLY A 441 -8.20 22.57 -0.23
C GLY A 441 -9.67 22.93 -0.52
N ALA A 442 -9.93 23.64 -1.61
CA ALA A 442 -11.29 24.00 -2.06
C ALA A 442 -12.11 22.75 -2.42
N TYR A 443 -11.54 21.81 -3.18
CA TYR A 443 -12.20 20.55 -3.52
C TYR A 443 -12.57 19.74 -2.27
N ARG A 444 -11.63 19.57 -1.34
CA ARG A 444 -11.91 18.87 -0.08
C ARG A 444 -12.96 19.57 0.77
N HIS A 445 -12.92 20.90 0.84
CA HIS A 445 -13.91 21.68 1.55
C HIS A 445 -15.30 21.48 0.96
N GLY A 446 -15.41 21.44 -0.38
CA GLY A 446 -16.63 21.09 -1.11
C GLY A 446 -17.11 19.69 -0.76
N VAL A 447 -16.26 18.67 -0.84
CA VAL A 447 -16.62 17.29 -0.49
C VAL A 447 -17.07 17.17 0.98
N GLN A 448 -16.35 17.77 1.92
CA GLN A 448 -16.71 17.71 3.34
C GLN A 448 -17.99 18.48 3.71
N ARG A 449 -18.38 19.48 2.93
CA ARG A 449 -19.59 20.29 3.19
C ARG A 449 -20.77 19.90 2.33
N VAL A 450 -20.55 19.61 1.05
CA VAL A 450 -21.61 19.41 0.07
C VAL A 450 -22.01 17.93 -0.05
N ALA A 451 -21.07 17.01 -0.13
CA ALA A 451 -21.39 15.59 -0.29
C ALA A 451 -22.26 15.01 0.85
N PRO A 452 -22.04 15.34 2.15
CA PRO A 452 -22.92 14.89 3.22
C PRO A 452 -24.33 15.46 3.14
N VAL A 453 -24.51 16.64 2.50
CA VAL A 453 -25.82 17.26 2.30
C VAL A 453 -26.56 16.57 1.16
N ILE A 454 -25.87 16.29 0.05
CA ILE A 454 -26.45 15.61 -1.11
C ILE A 454 -26.89 14.18 -0.73
N ARG A 455 -26.04 13.43 0.03
CA ARG A 455 -26.43 12.10 0.51
C ARG A 455 -27.69 12.14 1.37
N ARG A 456 -27.79 13.13 2.25
CA ARG A 456 -28.97 13.29 3.12
C ARG A 456 -30.25 13.58 2.35
N MET A 457 -30.16 14.28 1.20
CA MET A 457 -31.30 14.53 0.31
C MET A 457 -31.67 13.30 -0.54
N GLY A 458 -30.74 12.38 -0.76
CA GLY A 458 -30.98 11.12 -1.47
C GLY A 458 -31.45 9.95 -0.57
N GLU A 459 -31.41 10.14 0.75
CA GLU A 459 -31.90 9.16 1.76
C GLU A 459 -33.34 9.46 2.22
N LEU A 460 -33.99 10.53 1.71
CA LEU A 460 -35.39 10.89 1.90
C LEU A 460 -36.23 10.42 0.72
#